data_1f0a9cd24b9bb0191d2dbe1d263ccfc1
#
_entry.id   1f0a9cd24b9bb0191d2dbe1d263ccfc1
#
_cell.length_a   1.000
_cell.length_b   1.000
_cell.length_c   1.000
_cell.angle_alpha   90.00
_cell.angle_beta   90.00
_cell.angle_gamma   90.00
#
_symmetry.space_group_name_H-M   'P 1'
#
loop_
_entity.id
_entity.type
_entity.pdbx_description
1 polymer ?
#
loop_
_entity_poly.entity_id
_entity_poly.type
_entity_poly.pdbx_seq_one_letter_code
_entity_poly.pdbx_strand_id
1 'polypeptide(L)'
;VSQGDVPWDEKDFRYLLVTAAGLTSVLLYFYFRDNSIEISWKDFVHNYVSRGVVERLEVINKQYVRVILQPGADTDVNYVWFNIGSVDIFERNLEMAHAELGLEPSDRPAVVYSTESDGSFFLSMIPTLLLIGFLLFTLRRGPMGGGVGGGRGGPFNLSESTAKMMKDKIDVKFKDVAGCEEAKLEILEFVNFLKNPQQYQNLGAKIPKGAVLSGPPGTGKTLLAKATAGEANVPFISINGSEFLEMFVGVGPARVRDMFSMARKNAPCILFIDEVDAVGRRRGGGNFGGQSEQENTLNQLLVEMDGFNTATNVVVLAGTNRPDILDPALMRPGRFDRQIYIGPPDIKGRASIFKVHLRVLKLDPSMDKDALARKMAAATPGFTGADIANVCNEAALIAARHLNASVSAKHFEQAIERVIGGLEKKTQVLHLTEKTTVAYHEAGHAVVGWFLQHADPLLKVSIIPRGKGLGYAQYLPREQYLYSREQLFDRMCMMLGGRVAEQLFFHRITTGADDLKKVTQS
;
A
#
# COMPACT_ATOMS: atom_id res chain seq x y z
N VAL A 1 33.19 11.94 5.07
CA VAL A 1 32.17 12.58 5.90
C VAL A 1 32.14 14.04 5.50
N SER A 2 31.24 14.45 4.60
CA SER A 2 31.01 15.84 4.20
C SER A 2 29.95 16.42 5.15
N GLN A 3 30.31 17.46 5.86
CA GLN A 3 29.39 18.32 6.61
C GLN A 3 28.39 18.92 5.62
N GLY A 4 27.10 18.69 5.85
CA GLY A 4 26.03 19.35 5.13
C GLY A 4 25.94 20.79 5.58
N ASP A 5 26.17 21.72 4.65
CA ASP A 5 25.94 23.13 4.83
C ASP A 5 24.48 23.41 5.13
N VAL A 6 24.20 23.94 6.31
CA VAL A 6 22.89 24.47 6.69
C VAL A 6 22.72 25.82 5.97
N PRO A 7 21.67 26.05 5.18
CA PRO A 7 21.53 27.22 4.31
C PRO A 7 21.10 28.51 5.04
N TRP A 8 21.45 28.66 6.31
CA TRP A 8 21.14 29.83 7.12
C TRP A 8 22.43 30.54 7.48
N ASP A 9 22.53 31.82 7.12
CA ASP A 9 23.62 32.65 7.59
C ASP A 9 23.52 32.71 9.12
N GLU A 10 24.59 32.44 9.82
CA GLU A 10 24.63 32.36 11.30
C GLU A 10 24.07 33.64 11.95
N LYS A 11 24.14 34.77 11.25
CA LYS A 11 23.56 36.05 11.65
C LYS A 11 22.03 36.05 11.61
N ASP A 12 21.43 35.50 10.54
CA ASP A 12 19.97 35.46 10.34
C ASP A 12 19.31 34.53 11.37
N PHE A 13 19.96 33.42 11.71
CA PHE A 13 19.49 32.51 12.76
C PHE A 13 19.56 33.15 14.16
N ARG A 14 20.61 33.89 14.44
CA ARG A 14 20.73 34.66 15.70
C ARG A 14 19.67 35.75 15.83
N TYR A 15 19.35 36.49 14.74
CA TYR A 15 18.30 37.50 14.76
C TYR A 15 16.90 36.85 14.99
N LEU A 16 16.63 35.70 14.38
CA LEU A 16 15.36 34.98 14.58
C LEU A 16 15.24 34.45 16.02
N LEU A 17 16.32 33.95 16.60
CA LEU A 17 16.38 33.48 17.97
C LEU A 17 16.18 34.63 18.98
N VAL A 18 16.81 35.79 18.76
CA VAL A 18 16.70 36.98 19.61
C VAL A 18 15.28 37.57 19.54
N THR A 19 14.67 37.62 18.35
CA THR A 19 13.28 38.12 18.19
C THR A 19 12.28 37.16 18.81
N ALA A 20 12.44 35.85 18.64
CA ALA A 20 11.59 34.84 19.27
C ALA A 20 11.71 34.85 20.80
N ALA A 21 12.94 34.98 21.34
CA ALA A 21 13.19 35.09 22.78
C ALA A 21 12.63 36.38 23.35
N GLY A 22 12.72 37.50 22.63
CA GLY A 22 12.13 38.78 23.03
C GLY A 22 10.60 38.70 23.09
N LEU A 23 9.96 38.10 22.08
CA LEU A 23 8.50 37.92 22.04
C LEU A 23 8.00 36.97 23.14
N THR A 24 8.70 35.86 23.39
CA THR A 24 8.35 34.93 24.48
C THR A 24 8.53 35.59 25.85
N SER A 25 9.55 36.43 26.06
CA SER A 25 9.77 37.16 27.31
C SER A 25 8.66 38.18 27.56
N VAL A 26 8.21 38.91 26.56
CA VAL A 26 7.09 39.85 26.65
C VAL A 26 5.77 39.12 26.94
N LEU A 27 5.52 37.98 26.31
CA LEU A 27 4.33 37.14 26.55
C LEU A 27 4.33 36.57 27.99
N LEU A 28 5.46 36.08 28.46
CA LEU A 28 5.61 35.62 29.85
C LEU A 28 5.41 36.77 30.86
N TYR A 29 5.93 37.97 30.57
CA TYR A 29 5.74 39.13 31.43
C TYR A 29 4.27 39.52 31.56
N PHE A 30 3.49 39.51 30.47
CA PHE A 30 2.06 39.77 30.52
C PHE A 30 1.26 38.64 31.17
N TYR A 31 1.66 37.39 30.97
CA TYR A 31 0.99 36.22 31.57
C TYR A 31 1.17 36.17 33.10
N PHE A 32 2.32 36.56 33.64
CA PHE A 32 2.59 36.54 35.09
C PHE A 32 2.21 37.83 35.82
N ARG A 33 1.64 38.84 35.13
CA ARG A 33 1.34 40.13 35.73
C ARG A 33 -0.06 40.22 36.37
N ASP A 34 -0.97 39.33 36.08
CA ASP A 34 -2.35 39.33 36.66
C ASP A 34 -2.38 38.55 37.97
N ASN A 35 -2.21 39.28 39.12
CA ASN A 35 -2.45 38.74 40.44
C ASN A 35 -3.94 38.75 40.78
N SER A 36 -4.76 37.92 40.14
CA SER A 36 -6.16 37.72 40.43
C SER A 36 -6.41 36.32 40.99
N ILE A 37 -7.24 36.21 42.02
CA ILE A 37 -7.61 34.95 42.66
C ILE A 37 -9.07 34.61 42.33
N GLU A 38 -9.29 33.40 41.82
CA GLU A 38 -10.65 32.85 41.67
C GLU A 38 -11.16 32.37 43.01
N ILE A 39 -12.39 32.83 43.40
CA ILE A 39 -13.03 32.46 44.67
C ILE A 39 -14.36 31.75 44.40
N SER A 40 -14.87 31.00 45.40
CA SER A 40 -16.22 30.45 45.33
C SER A 40 -17.29 31.46 45.75
N TRP A 41 -18.56 31.30 45.30
CA TRP A 41 -19.68 32.09 45.73
C TRP A 41 -19.81 32.12 47.27
N LYS A 42 -19.59 31.01 47.94
CA LYS A 42 -19.65 30.91 49.41
C LYS A 42 -18.56 31.75 50.08
N ASP A 43 -17.36 31.71 49.56
CA ASP A 43 -16.23 32.49 50.08
C ASP A 43 -16.44 33.98 49.85
N PHE A 44 -17.02 34.37 48.71
CA PHE A 44 -17.42 35.73 48.40
C PHE A 44 -18.41 36.28 49.45
N VAL A 45 -19.48 35.56 49.74
CA VAL A 45 -20.48 36.01 50.72
C VAL A 45 -19.91 36.05 52.14
N HIS A 46 -19.17 34.99 52.53
CA HIS A 46 -18.71 34.84 53.90
C HIS A 46 -17.50 35.72 54.28
N ASN A 47 -16.55 35.86 53.36
CA ASN A 47 -15.29 36.53 53.63
C ASN A 47 -15.24 38.00 53.17
N TYR A 48 -16.08 38.41 52.21
CA TYR A 48 -16.02 39.74 51.62
C TYR A 48 -17.29 40.55 51.84
N VAL A 49 -18.47 39.98 51.56
CA VAL A 49 -19.72 40.72 51.76
C VAL A 49 -20.03 40.88 53.24
N SER A 50 -19.91 39.82 54.05
CA SER A 50 -20.16 39.87 55.50
C SER A 50 -19.23 40.82 56.26
N ARG A 51 -18.00 41.08 55.71
CA ARG A 51 -17.00 42.01 56.32
C ARG A 51 -17.13 43.44 55.81
N GLY A 52 -17.98 43.69 54.81
CA GLY A 52 -18.17 45.01 54.24
C GLY A 52 -16.98 45.59 53.49
N VAL A 53 -16.04 44.72 53.02
CA VAL A 53 -14.81 45.14 52.34
C VAL A 53 -14.94 45.26 50.82
N VAL A 54 -16.17 45.05 50.28
CA VAL A 54 -16.43 45.16 48.86
C VAL A 54 -16.78 46.60 48.51
N GLU A 55 -16.04 47.21 47.58
CA GLU A 55 -16.34 48.53 47.05
C GLU A 55 -17.42 48.46 45.95
N ARG A 56 -17.22 47.62 44.94
CA ARG A 56 -18.16 47.42 43.84
C ARG A 56 -17.99 46.05 43.18
N LEU A 57 -19.03 45.61 42.51
CA LEU A 57 -19.08 44.37 41.74
C LEU A 57 -19.16 44.70 40.24
N GLU A 58 -18.22 44.20 39.46
CA GLU A 58 -18.23 44.39 38.00
C GLU A 58 -18.58 43.07 37.32
N VAL A 59 -19.76 43.00 36.69
CA VAL A 59 -20.17 41.84 35.90
C VAL A 59 -19.62 42.01 34.50
N ILE A 60 -18.68 41.15 34.13
CA ILE A 60 -17.94 41.23 32.87
C ILE A 60 -18.46 40.17 31.89
N ASN A 61 -18.83 40.61 30.67
CA ASN A 61 -19.28 39.75 29.56
C ASN A 61 -20.44 38.79 29.94
N LYS A 62 -21.18 39.07 31.03
CA LYS A 62 -22.24 38.19 31.57
C LYS A 62 -21.74 36.79 31.97
N GLN A 63 -20.46 36.58 32.14
CA GLN A 63 -19.84 35.29 32.45
C GLN A 63 -19.23 35.22 33.84
N TYR A 64 -18.57 36.28 34.29
CA TYR A 64 -17.93 36.32 35.59
C TYR A 64 -18.10 37.70 36.26
N VAL A 65 -17.94 37.69 37.59
CA VAL A 65 -18.02 38.91 38.42
C VAL A 65 -16.62 39.16 38.98
N ARG A 66 -16.15 40.39 38.76
CA ARG A 66 -14.93 40.92 39.37
C ARG A 66 -15.35 41.71 40.61
N VAL A 67 -14.79 41.36 41.75
CA VAL A 67 -15.03 42.00 43.03
C VAL A 67 -13.89 42.97 43.32
N ILE A 68 -14.19 44.26 43.34
CA ILE A 68 -13.20 45.28 43.68
C ILE A 68 -13.31 45.55 45.18
N LEU A 69 -12.17 45.46 45.88
CA LEU A 69 -12.06 45.60 47.30
C LEU A 69 -11.74 47.06 47.68
N GLN A 70 -12.22 47.51 48.85
CA GLN A 70 -11.89 48.86 49.39
C GLN A 70 -10.40 48.97 49.67
N PRO A 71 -9.79 50.18 49.44
CA PRO A 71 -8.37 50.41 49.73
C PRO A 71 -8.15 50.30 51.24
N GLY A 72 -7.38 49.25 51.67
CA GLY A 72 -7.12 48.98 53.10
C GLY A 72 -7.59 47.59 53.55
N ALA A 73 -8.19 46.79 52.71
CA ALA A 73 -8.44 45.38 52.96
C ALA A 73 -7.09 44.62 52.97
N ASP A 74 -6.90 43.83 54.03
CA ASP A 74 -5.63 43.12 54.32
C ASP A 74 -5.41 41.94 53.31
N THR A 75 -5.31 42.27 52.02
CA THR A 75 -5.13 41.29 50.93
C THR A 75 -4.18 41.86 49.88
N ASP A 76 -3.13 41.14 49.60
CA ASP A 76 -2.11 41.46 48.56
C ASP A 76 -2.66 41.37 47.10
N VAL A 77 -3.97 41.35 46.92
CA VAL A 77 -4.64 41.09 45.63
C VAL A 77 -5.51 42.27 45.22
N ASN A 78 -5.32 42.77 44.02
CA ASN A 78 -6.06 43.97 43.54
C ASN A 78 -7.56 43.72 43.34
N TYR A 79 -7.97 42.49 42.97
CA TYR A 79 -9.34 42.07 42.84
C TYR A 79 -9.49 40.54 42.91
N VAL A 80 -10.64 40.06 43.29
CA VAL A 80 -11.00 38.65 43.25
C VAL A 80 -12.16 38.45 42.27
N TRP A 81 -12.30 37.28 41.70
CA TRP A 81 -13.34 37.02 40.72
C TRP A 81 -13.95 35.63 40.89
N PHE A 82 -15.20 35.49 40.40
CA PHE A 82 -15.90 34.20 40.35
C PHE A 82 -16.83 34.10 39.13
N ASN A 83 -17.03 32.89 38.66
CA ASN A 83 -17.92 32.61 37.51
C ASN A 83 -19.38 32.61 37.91
N ILE A 84 -20.26 33.15 37.03
CA ILE A 84 -21.72 33.15 37.19
C ILE A 84 -22.36 32.36 36.05
N GLY A 85 -23.38 31.53 36.36
CA GLY A 85 -24.10 30.74 35.33
C GLY A 85 -25.06 31.60 34.51
N SER A 86 -25.72 32.60 35.13
CA SER A 86 -26.51 33.62 34.46
C SER A 86 -26.62 34.86 35.35
N VAL A 87 -26.85 36.03 34.74
CA VAL A 87 -26.98 37.31 35.43
C VAL A 87 -28.17 37.30 36.37
N ASP A 88 -29.33 36.79 35.91
CA ASP A 88 -30.57 36.76 36.69
C ASP A 88 -30.44 35.89 37.95
N ILE A 89 -29.72 34.77 37.86
CA ILE A 89 -29.46 33.92 39.03
C ILE A 89 -28.49 34.62 39.99
N PHE A 90 -27.49 35.30 39.46
CA PHE A 90 -26.55 36.06 40.27
C PHE A 90 -27.22 37.17 41.05
N GLU A 91 -28.06 38.01 40.40
CA GLU A 91 -28.78 39.08 41.04
C GLU A 91 -29.71 38.56 42.16
N ARG A 92 -30.47 37.52 41.87
CA ARG A 92 -31.34 36.88 42.86
C ARG A 92 -30.56 36.32 44.06
N ASN A 93 -29.43 35.67 43.82
CA ASN A 93 -28.59 35.13 44.89
C ASN A 93 -27.94 36.24 45.70
N LEU A 94 -27.57 37.34 45.06
CA LEU A 94 -27.02 38.52 45.70
C LEU A 94 -28.05 39.22 46.59
N GLU A 95 -29.32 39.39 46.12
CA GLU A 95 -30.39 39.92 46.91
C GLU A 95 -30.71 39.05 48.14
N MET A 96 -30.72 37.72 47.95
CA MET A 96 -30.92 36.79 49.06
C MET A 96 -29.79 36.92 50.10
N ALA A 97 -28.54 37.01 49.65
CA ALA A 97 -27.39 37.18 50.54
C ALA A 97 -27.42 38.51 51.29
N HIS A 98 -27.85 39.61 50.64
CA HIS A 98 -28.04 40.90 51.30
C HIS A 98 -29.18 40.85 52.32
N ALA A 99 -30.25 40.12 52.06
CA ALA A 99 -31.38 39.95 53.02
C ALA A 99 -30.95 39.08 54.22
N GLU A 100 -30.20 38.03 54.00
CA GLU A 100 -29.68 37.15 55.07
C GLU A 100 -28.69 37.89 56.00
N LEU A 101 -27.87 38.80 55.45
CA LEU A 101 -26.92 39.59 56.18
C LEU A 101 -27.47 40.86 56.80
N GLY A 102 -28.74 41.19 56.49
CA GLY A 102 -29.43 42.36 57.07
C GLY A 102 -28.88 43.70 56.62
N LEU A 103 -28.27 43.79 55.41
CA LEU A 103 -27.65 45.02 54.91
C LEU A 103 -28.68 46.03 54.44
N GLU A 104 -28.59 47.28 54.97
CA GLU A 104 -29.46 48.38 54.52
C GLU A 104 -29.15 48.74 53.04
N PRO A 105 -30.12 49.31 52.32
CA PRO A 105 -29.93 49.68 50.91
C PRO A 105 -28.73 50.62 50.64
N SER A 106 -28.32 51.40 51.62
CA SER A 106 -27.17 52.33 51.60
C SER A 106 -25.82 51.61 51.63
N ASP A 107 -25.77 50.42 52.22
CA ASP A 107 -24.51 49.66 52.46
C ASP A 107 -24.27 48.52 51.45
N ARG A 108 -25.13 48.43 50.44
CA ARG A 108 -25.03 47.41 49.40
C ARG A 108 -23.98 47.81 48.37
N PRO A 109 -23.05 46.94 48.00
CA PRO A 109 -22.05 47.23 46.97
C PRO A 109 -22.74 47.44 45.60
N ALA A 110 -22.30 48.47 44.88
CA ALA A 110 -22.83 48.77 43.54
C ALA A 110 -22.47 47.70 42.52
N VAL A 111 -23.45 47.27 41.72
CA VAL A 111 -23.24 46.34 40.63
C VAL A 111 -23.13 47.09 39.31
N VAL A 112 -22.01 46.96 38.61
CA VAL A 112 -21.75 47.62 37.33
C VAL A 112 -21.58 46.54 36.25
N TYR A 113 -22.26 46.72 35.13
CA TYR A 113 -22.17 45.83 33.97
C TYR A 113 -21.20 46.42 32.96
N SER A 114 -20.14 45.68 32.62
CA SER A 114 -19.16 46.09 31.63
C SER A 114 -18.90 44.99 30.61
N THR A 115 -18.65 45.41 29.38
CA THR A 115 -18.16 44.50 28.32
C THR A 115 -16.71 44.83 28.07
N GLU A 116 -15.83 43.93 28.49
CA GLU A 116 -14.43 44.01 28.11
C GLU A 116 -14.22 43.20 26.84
N SER A 117 -13.57 43.79 25.85
CA SER A 117 -13.08 43.04 24.68
C SER A 117 -11.97 42.16 25.15
N ASP A 118 -12.14 40.82 25.05
CA ASP A 118 -11.12 39.85 25.38
C ASP A 118 -9.86 40.10 24.55
N GLY A 119 -8.84 40.66 25.17
CA GLY A 119 -7.50 40.74 24.57
C GLY A 119 -6.94 39.36 24.20
N SER A 120 -7.53 38.28 24.71
CA SER A 120 -7.25 36.89 24.36
C SER A 120 -7.49 36.60 22.88
N PHE A 121 -8.43 37.29 22.21
CA PHE A 121 -8.66 37.16 20.78
C PHE A 121 -7.43 37.60 19.96
N PHE A 122 -6.78 38.69 20.33
CA PHE A 122 -5.55 39.13 19.67
C PHE A 122 -4.38 38.19 20.00
N LEU A 123 -4.31 37.65 21.22
CA LEU A 123 -3.28 36.67 21.62
C LEU A 123 -3.46 35.34 20.87
N SER A 124 -4.68 34.88 20.66
CA SER A 124 -4.97 33.66 19.91
C SER A 124 -4.67 33.77 18.41
N MET A 125 -4.69 35.00 17.88
CA MET A 125 -4.32 35.28 16.48
C MET A 125 -2.81 35.34 16.25
N ILE A 126 -1.99 35.52 17.28
CA ILE A 126 -0.52 35.63 17.13
C ILE A 126 0.12 34.37 16.53
N PRO A 127 -0.20 33.13 16.97
CA PRO A 127 0.33 31.93 16.34
C PRO A 127 -0.03 31.81 14.85
N THR A 128 -1.25 32.19 14.51
CA THR A 128 -1.75 32.18 13.13
C THR A 128 -1.04 33.20 12.25
N LEU A 129 -0.84 34.43 12.78
CA LEU A 129 -0.10 35.49 12.09
C LEU A 129 1.39 35.15 11.95
N LEU A 130 2.00 34.49 12.94
CA LEU A 130 3.37 33.99 12.85
C LEU A 130 3.50 32.89 11.81
N LEU A 131 2.52 31.99 11.74
CA LEU A 131 2.49 30.92 10.73
C LEU A 131 2.29 31.48 9.32
N ILE A 132 1.41 32.46 9.15
CA ILE A 132 1.23 33.19 7.89
C ILE A 132 2.49 33.99 7.54
N GLY A 133 3.10 34.67 8.49
CA GLY A 133 4.35 35.41 8.31
C GLY A 133 5.50 34.49 7.92
N PHE A 134 5.61 33.32 8.57
CA PHE A 134 6.58 32.28 8.22
C PHE A 134 6.30 31.71 6.82
N LEU A 135 5.04 31.48 6.48
CA LEU A 135 4.65 31.00 5.16
C LEU A 135 4.97 32.03 4.07
N LEU A 136 4.65 33.32 4.30
CA LEU A 136 4.97 34.41 3.38
C LEU A 136 6.49 34.65 3.28
N PHE A 137 7.22 34.49 4.39
CA PHE A 137 8.68 34.57 4.40
C PHE A 137 9.32 33.42 3.61
N THR A 138 8.82 32.20 3.77
CA THR A 138 9.28 31.04 2.98
C THR A 138 8.89 31.17 1.50
N LEU A 139 7.71 31.70 1.18
CA LEU A 139 7.28 32.01 -0.19
C LEU A 139 8.10 33.14 -0.82
N ARG A 140 8.50 34.15 -0.04
CA ARG A 140 9.28 35.28 -0.54
C ARG A 140 10.78 34.96 -0.67
N ARG A 141 11.32 34.08 0.14
CA ARG A 141 12.72 33.60 0.13
C ARG A 141 12.91 32.24 -0.55
N GLY A 142 11.81 31.49 -0.75
CA GLY A 142 11.82 30.28 -1.55
C GLY A 142 12.02 30.62 -3.04
N PRO A 143 12.46 29.66 -3.85
CA PRO A 143 12.80 29.85 -5.27
C PRO A 143 11.63 30.25 -6.19
N MET A 144 10.52 30.76 -5.64
CA MET A 144 9.34 31.21 -6.38
C MET A 144 9.33 32.73 -6.65
N GLY A 145 10.32 33.49 -6.14
CA GLY A 145 10.44 34.95 -6.25
C GLY A 145 11.56 35.40 -7.19
N GLY A 146 11.87 34.67 -8.23
CA GLY A 146 12.92 35.10 -9.17
C GLY A 146 12.92 34.29 -10.44
N GLY A 147 12.51 34.92 -11.56
CA GLY A 147 12.88 34.66 -12.95
C GLY A 147 13.01 33.23 -13.46
N VAL A 148 12.28 32.96 -14.51
CA VAL A 148 12.46 31.85 -15.46
C VAL A 148 13.93 31.38 -15.55
N GLY A 149 14.27 30.22 -14.94
CA GLY A 149 15.59 29.61 -15.05
C GLY A 149 15.78 28.46 -14.09
N GLY A 150 15.76 27.25 -14.61
CA GLY A 150 15.86 25.94 -13.98
C GLY A 150 16.64 25.81 -12.66
N GLY A 151 16.00 25.22 -11.65
CA GLY A 151 16.64 24.80 -10.40
C GLY A 151 15.78 23.79 -9.63
N ARG A 152 16.27 22.58 -9.55
CA ARG A 152 15.70 21.40 -8.87
C ARG A 152 15.58 21.61 -7.36
N GLY A 153 14.41 21.24 -6.77
CA GLY A 153 14.29 20.81 -5.38
C GLY A 153 13.65 21.79 -4.42
N GLY A 154 12.30 21.92 -4.41
CA GLY A 154 11.54 22.45 -3.28
C GLY A 154 10.96 21.30 -2.42
N PRO A 155 10.69 21.52 -1.10
CA PRO A 155 10.20 20.48 -0.18
C PRO A 155 8.78 19.95 -0.53
N PHE A 156 8.15 20.42 -1.60
CA PHE A 156 6.83 20.00 -2.09
C PHE A 156 6.87 19.47 -3.54
N ASN A 157 7.93 18.76 -3.91
CA ASN A 157 7.96 18.03 -5.20
C ASN A 157 7.11 16.73 -5.12
N LEU A 158 5.84 16.86 -4.66
CA LEU A 158 4.86 15.78 -4.61
C LEU A 158 4.40 15.31 -6.01
N SER A 159 4.76 16.05 -7.07
CA SER A 159 4.31 15.79 -8.43
C SER A 159 5.35 15.11 -9.33
N GLU A 160 6.60 14.93 -8.87
CA GLU A 160 7.57 14.18 -9.66
C GLU A 160 7.18 12.70 -9.72
N SER A 161 7.21 12.14 -10.91
CA SER A 161 6.95 10.72 -11.12
C SER A 161 8.03 9.89 -10.42
N THR A 162 7.59 8.90 -9.64
CA THR A 162 8.45 7.87 -9.05
C THR A 162 8.93 6.84 -10.09
N ALA A 163 8.64 7.07 -11.38
CA ALA A 163 8.99 6.17 -12.47
C ALA A 163 10.49 5.87 -12.48
N LYS A 164 10.83 4.60 -12.35
CA LYS A 164 12.20 4.11 -12.38
C LYS A 164 12.67 4.00 -13.82
N MET A 165 13.57 4.89 -14.23
CA MET A 165 14.23 4.78 -15.52
C MET A 165 15.48 3.92 -15.40
N MET A 166 15.49 2.78 -16.09
CA MET A 166 16.68 1.97 -16.29
C MET A 166 17.36 2.43 -17.59
N LYS A 167 18.34 3.34 -17.47
CA LYS A 167 19.17 3.81 -18.62
C LYS A 167 20.30 2.86 -18.95
N ASP A 168 20.76 2.08 -17.97
CA ASP A 168 21.83 1.10 -18.15
C ASP A 168 21.32 -0.09 -18.99
N LYS A 169 22.25 -0.72 -19.73
CA LYS A 169 21.92 -1.90 -20.53
C LYS A 169 21.14 -2.90 -19.71
N ILE A 170 19.93 -3.19 -20.17
CA ILE A 170 19.13 -4.24 -19.58
C ILE A 170 19.75 -5.57 -19.99
N ASP A 171 20.36 -6.27 -19.04
CA ASP A 171 21.02 -7.56 -19.30
C ASP A 171 20.04 -8.68 -19.62
N VAL A 172 18.75 -8.51 -19.28
CA VAL A 172 17.69 -9.49 -19.51
C VAL A 172 17.27 -9.48 -20.98
N LYS A 173 17.36 -10.63 -21.63
CA LYS A 173 16.98 -10.84 -23.04
C LYS A 173 15.95 -11.97 -23.15
N PHE A 174 15.38 -12.17 -24.34
CA PHE A 174 14.44 -13.27 -24.60
C PHE A 174 15.00 -14.67 -24.32
N LYS A 175 16.32 -14.85 -24.35
CA LYS A 175 16.98 -16.10 -23.94
C LYS A 175 16.80 -16.44 -22.46
N ASP A 176 16.52 -15.43 -21.62
CA ASP A 176 16.34 -15.56 -20.18
C ASP A 176 14.86 -15.71 -19.80
N VAL A 177 13.96 -15.56 -20.77
CA VAL A 177 12.52 -15.79 -20.64
C VAL A 177 12.20 -17.12 -21.30
N ALA A 178 11.47 -17.99 -20.62
CA ALA A 178 11.08 -19.30 -21.13
C ALA A 178 9.60 -19.59 -20.81
N GLY A 179 8.99 -20.52 -21.55
CA GLY A 179 7.64 -21.01 -21.25
C GLY A 179 6.47 -20.12 -21.70
N CYS A 180 6.73 -19.14 -22.56
CA CYS A 180 5.69 -18.26 -23.14
C CYS A 180 6.04 -17.89 -24.59
N GLU A 181 6.25 -18.92 -25.43
CA GLU A 181 6.77 -18.72 -26.79
C GLU A 181 5.77 -17.94 -27.68
N GLU A 182 4.44 -18.18 -27.56
CA GLU A 182 3.42 -17.43 -28.29
C GLU A 182 3.45 -15.95 -27.90
N ALA A 183 3.51 -15.63 -26.61
CA ALA A 183 3.59 -14.25 -26.14
C ALA A 183 4.88 -13.57 -26.61
N LYS A 184 6.00 -14.31 -26.70
CA LYS A 184 7.25 -13.77 -27.26
C LYS A 184 7.12 -13.44 -28.74
N LEU A 185 6.43 -14.28 -29.53
CA LEU A 185 6.22 -14.03 -30.96
C LEU A 185 5.40 -12.75 -31.17
N GLU A 186 4.32 -12.56 -30.41
CA GLU A 186 3.52 -11.33 -30.51
C GLU A 186 4.30 -10.08 -30.10
N ILE A 187 5.09 -10.18 -29.02
CA ILE A 187 5.91 -9.06 -28.55
C ILE A 187 7.10 -8.77 -29.48
N LEU A 188 7.60 -9.74 -30.20
CA LEU A 188 8.71 -9.58 -31.14
C LEU A 188 8.39 -8.54 -32.23
N GLU A 189 7.13 -8.38 -32.59
CA GLU A 189 6.72 -7.33 -33.53
C GLU A 189 7.03 -5.93 -33.00
N PHE A 190 6.83 -5.68 -31.69
CA PHE A 190 7.20 -4.40 -31.08
C PHE A 190 8.72 -4.19 -31.06
N VAL A 191 9.50 -5.25 -30.84
CA VAL A 191 10.97 -5.20 -30.91
C VAL A 191 11.42 -4.83 -32.32
N ASN A 192 10.86 -5.51 -33.34
CA ASN A 192 11.17 -5.27 -34.75
C ASN A 192 10.81 -3.84 -35.15
N PHE A 193 9.66 -3.33 -34.69
CA PHE A 193 9.29 -1.95 -34.89
C PHE A 193 10.28 -0.97 -34.28
N LEU A 194 10.67 -1.16 -33.02
CA LEU A 194 11.61 -0.26 -32.32
C LEU A 194 12.99 -0.28 -33.00
N LYS A 195 13.41 -1.41 -33.57
CA LYS A 195 14.68 -1.53 -34.31
C LYS A 195 14.62 -0.90 -35.71
N ASN A 196 13.52 -1.07 -36.44
CA ASN A 196 13.38 -0.69 -37.84
C ASN A 196 12.04 0.03 -38.13
N PRO A 197 11.79 1.21 -37.58
CA PRO A 197 10.50 1.90 -37.73
C PRO A 197 10.17 2.29 -39.17
N GLN A 198 11.19 2.60 -39.99
CA GLN A 198 11.03 3.04 -41.38
C GLN A 198 10.39 1.98 -42.27
N GLN A 199 10.67 0.70 -42.05
CA GLN A 199 10.10 -0.40 -42.82
C GLN A 199 8.57 -0.45 -42.71
N TYR A 200 8.04 -0.23 -41.51
CA TYR A 200 6.59 -0.22 -41.26
C TYR A 200 5.93 1.04 -41.81
N GLN A 201 6.59 2.20 -41.68
CA GLN A 201 6.09 3.46 -42.21
C GLN A 201 6.00 3.47 -43.74
N ASN A 202 6.98 2.90 -44.43
CA ASN A 202 6.99 2.78 -45.88
C ASN A 202 5.87 1.91 -46.45
N LEU A 203 5.43 0.90 -45.66
CA LEU A 203 4.31 0.04 -46.01
C LEU A 203 2.94 0.65 -45.63
N GLY A 204 2.90 1.83 -44.98
CA GLY A 204 1.69 2.45 -44.51
C GLY A 204 1.03 1.74 -43.31
N ALA A 205 1.75 0.84 -42.66
CA ALA A 205 1.24 0.09 -41.51
C ALA A 205 1.04 1.04 -40.30
N LYS A 206 -0.14 0.96 -39.68
CA LYS A 206 -0.40 1.60 -38.39
C LYS A 206 0.20 0.74 -37.30
N ILE A 207 1.20 1.26 -36.63
CA ILE A 207 1.92 0.56 -35.57
C ILE A 207 1.07 0.58 -34.30
N PRO A 208 0.90 -0.57 -33.63
CA PRO A 208 0.20 -0.62 -32.36
C PRO A 208 0.96 0.20 -31.31
N LYS A 209 0.26 1.13 -30.64
CA LYS A 209 0.88 2.02 -29.64
C LYS A 209 1.22 1.29 -28.34
N GLY A 210 0.48 0.22 -28.03
CA GLY A 210 0.68 -0.51 -26.80
C GLY A 210 0.03 -1.88 -26.74
N ALA A 211 0.41 -2.65 -25.74
CA ALA A 211 -0.17 -3.96 -25.43
C ALA A 211 -0.39 -4.15 -23.93
N VAL A 212 -1.46 -4.87 -23.58
CA VAL A 212 -1.71 -5.34 -22.21
C VAL A 212 -1.21 -6.77 -22.09
N LEU A 213 -0.30 -7.01 -21.14
CA LEU A 213 0.16 -8.32 -20.72
C LEU A 213 -0.76 -8.80 -19.60
N SER A 214 -1.62 -9.77 -19.89
CA SER A 214 -2.60 -10.30 -18.95
C SER A 214 -2.27 -11.72 -18.55
N GLY A 215 -2.65 -12.14 -17.34
CA GLY A 215 -2.49 -13.50 -16.87
C GLY A 215 -2.31 -13.61 -15.36
N PRO A 216 -2.24 -14.82 -14.81
CA PRO A 216 -2.07 -15.05 -13.38
C PRO A 216 -0.79 -14.42 -12.83
N PRO A 217 -0.72 -14.14 -11.51
CA PRO A 217 0.52 -13.65 -10.90
C PRO A 217 1.65 -14.68 -11.05
N GLY A 218 2.88 -14.20 -11.14
CA GLY A 218 4.07 -15.07 -11.24
C GLY A 218 4.36 -15.66 -12.62
N THR A 219 3.59 -15.35 -13.67
CA THR A 219 3.80 -15.85 -15.03
C THR A 219 4.90 -15.12 -15.82
N GLY A 220 5.50 -14.07 -15.24
CA GLY A 220 6.66 -13.39 -15.85
C GLY A 220 6.32 -12.18 -16.71
N LYS A 221 5.15 -11.55 -16.57
CA LYS A 221 4.74 -10.35 -17.32
C LYS A 221 5.77 -9.23 -17.28
N THR A 222 6.20 -8.83 -16.10
CA THR A 222 7.23 -7.80 -15.91
C THR A 222 8.59 -8.21 -16.46
N LEU A 223 8.95 -9.51 -16.37
CA LEU A 223 10.19 -10.04 -16.93
C LEU A 223 10.18 -9.99 -18.46
N LEU A 224 9.06 -10.36 -19.08
CA LEU A 224 8.88 -10.30 -20.53
C LEU A 224 8.96 -8.87 -21.05
N ALA A 225 8.33 -7.90 -20.36
CA ALA A 225 8.43 -6.48 -20.72
C ALA A 225 9.88 -5.97 -20.63
N LYS A 226 10.63 -6.33 -19.59
CA LYS A 226 12.06 -6.02 -19.48
C LYS A 226 12.88 -6.65 -20.59
N ALA A 227 12.63 -7.93 -20.88
CA ALA A 227 13.33 -8.64 -21.95
C ALA A 227 13.05 -8.03 -23.33
N THR A 228 11.86 -7.51 -23.56
CA THR A 228 11.51 -6.77 -24.79
C THR A 228 12.40 -5.54 -24.97
N ALA A 229 12.59 -4.77 -23.91
CA ALA A 229 13.46 -3.59 -23.94
C ALA A 229 14.94 -3.99 -24.12
N GLY A 230 15.39 -5.04 -23.43
CA GLY A 230 16.75 -5.56 -23.58
C GLY A 230 17.03 -6.14 -24.97
N GLU A 231 16.03 -6.75 -25.62
CA GLU A 231 16.16 -7.27 -26.99
C GLU A 231 16.12 -6.16 -28.03
N ALA A 232 15.29 -5.11 -27.80
CA ALA A 232 15.25 -3.92 -28.64
C ALA A 232 16.43 -2.97 -28.39
N ASN A 233 17.16 -3.14 -27.30
CA ASN A 233 18.25 -2.28 -26.84
C ASN A 233 17.81 -0.82 -26.66
N VAL A 234 16.65 -0.62 -26.04
CA VAL A 234 16.05 0.70 -25.75
C VAL A 234 15.90 0.88 -24.24
N PRO A 235 15.83 2.14 -23.74
CA PRO A 235 15.54 2.43 -22.34
C PRO A 235 14.19 1.85 -21.89
N PHE A 236 14.14 1.42 -20.63
CA PHE A 236 12.95 0.89 -20.00
C PHE A 236 12.52 1.79 -18.84
N ILE A 237 11.33 2.32 -18.93
CA ILE A 237 10.72 3.16 -17.90
C ILE A 237 9.62 2.33 -17.24
N SER A 238 9.71 2.08 -15.95
CA SER A 238 8.75 1.26 -15.22
C SER A 238 8.14 2.03 -14.07
N ILE A 239 6.83 1.88 -13.91
CA ILE A 239 6.04 2.41 -12.81
C ILE A 239 5.01 1.37 -12.38
N ASN A 240 4.66 1.36 -11.08
CA ASN A 240 3.53 0.57 -10.61
C ASN A 240 2.25 1.42 -10.66
N GLY A 241 1.14 0.86 -11.15
CA GLY A 241 -0.17 1.54 -11.22
C GLY A 241 -0.66 2.03 -9.85
N SER A 242 -0.29 1.35 -8.77
CA SER A 242 -0.59 1.79 -7.41
C SER A 242 0.08 3.12 -7.03
N GLU A 243 1.20 3.48 -7.67
CA GLU A 243 1.91 4.75 -7.41
C GLU A 243 1.16 6.00 -7.93
N PHE A 244 0.14 5.79 -8.77
CA PHE A 244 -0.75 6.86 -9.21
C PHE A 244 -1.92 7.12 -8.24
N LEU A 245 -2.14 6.19 -7.28
CA LEU A 245 -3.20 6.32 -6.28
C LEU A 245 -2.68 7.14 -5.10
N GLU A 246 -3.09 8.39 -5.04
CA GLU A 246 -2.73 9.30 -3.95
C GLU A 246 -3.99 9.93 -3.35
N MET A 247 -3.88 10.35 -2.10
CA MET A 247 -4.99 11.01 -1.38
C MET A 247 -5.15 12.48 -1.79
N PHE A 248 -4.12 13.08 -2.41
CA PHE A 248 -4.13 14.49 -2.79
C PHE A 248 -4.64 14.67 -4.21
N VAL A 249 -5.61 15.56 -4.37
CA VAL A 249 -6.24 15.85 -5.66
C VAL A 249 -5.22 16.41 -6.65
N GLY A 250 -5.21 15.84 -7.87
CA GLY A 250 -4.37 16.29 -8.98
C GLY A 250 -2.96 15.69 -9.03
N VAL A 251 -2.49 14.98 -8.00
CA VAL A 251 -1.15 14.37 -7.98
C VAL A 251 -1.07 13.19 -8.93
N GLY A 252 -2.08 12.32 -8.95
CA GLY A 252 -2.16 11.17 -9.88
C GLY A 252 -2.05 11.59 -11.34
N PRO A 253 -2.93 12.48 -11.82
CA PRO A 253 -2.84 13.03 -13.19
C PRO A 253 -1.52 13.74 -13.50
N ALA A 254 -0.92 14.44 -12.53
CA ALA A 254 0.38 15.09 -12.73
C ALA A 254 1.52 14.07 -12.93
N ARG A 255 1.55 13.00 -12.14
CA ARG A 255 2.52 11.89 -12.31
C ARG A 255 2.37 11.18 -13.65
N VAL A 256 1.13 10.99 -14.12
CA VAL A 256 0.88 10.43 -15.46
C VAL A 256 1.50 11.33 -16.52
N ARG A 257 1.24 12.65 -16.51
CA ARG A 257 1.83 13.60 -17.47
C ARG A 257 3.35 13.59 -17.43
N ASP A 258 3.95 13.57 -16.25
CA ASP A 258 5.41 13.57 -16.09
C ASP A 258 6.04 12.28 -16.64
N MET A 259 5.46 11.11 -16.31
CA MET A 259 5.88 9.82 -16.84
C MET A 259 5.86 9.79 -18.37
N PHE A 260 4.78 10.26 -19.00
CA PHE A 260 4.67 10.31 -20.46
C PHE A 260 5.61 11.36 -21.08
N SER A 261 5.84 12.48 -20.41
CA SER A 261 6.85 13.46 -20.80
C SER A 261 8.27 12.86 -20.76
N MET A 262 8.58 12.10 -19.71
CA MET A 262 9.84 11.37 -19.58
C MET A 262 10.02 10.35 -20.71
N ALA A 263 8.98 9.60 -21.06
CA ALA A 263 9.02 8.66 -22.17
C ALA A 263 9.28 9.36 -23.51
N ARG A 264 8.61 10.48 -23.78
CA ARG A 264 8.84 11.29 -24.99
C ARG A 264 10.28 11.83 -25.09
N LYS A 265 10.87 12.25 -23.97
CA LYS A 265 12.26 12.77 -23.93
C LYS A 265 13.31 11.69 -24.15
N ASN A 266 13.00 10.43 -23.85
CA ASN A 266 13.93 9.31 -23.95
C ASN A 266 13.56 8.33 -25.08
N ALA A 267 12.77 8.75 -26.05
CA ALA A 267 12.43 7.94 -27.21
C ALA A 267 13.68 7.66 -28.11
N PRO A 268 13.82 6.45 -28.69
CA PRO A 268 12.90 5.32 -28.57
C PRO A 268 13.01 4.61 -27.21
N CYS A 269 11.87 4.27 -26.60
CA CYS A 269 11.85 3.59 -25.28
C CYS A 269 10.59 2.72 -25.12
N ILE A 270 10.64 1.84 -24.11
CA ILE A 270 9.46 1.11 -23.63
C ILE A 270 9.03 1.70 -22.30
N LEU A 271 7.75 2.07 -22.21
CA LEU A 271 7.08 2.48 -20.99
C LEU A 271 6.25 1.30 -20.48
N PHE A 272 6.52 0.86 -19.26
CA PHE A 272 5.83 -0.25 -18.64
C PHE A 272 5.06 0.20 -17.40
N ILE A 273 3.75 -0.08 -17.39
CA ILE A 273 2.86 0.19 -16.25
C ILE A 273 2.46 -1.16 -15.66
N ASP A 274 3.04 -1.52 -14.53
CA ASP A 274 2.66 -2.75 -13.84
C ASP A 274 1.40 -2.52 -13.01
N GLU A 275 0.60 -3.58 -12.80
CA GLU A 275 -0.66 -3.51 -12.05
C GLU A 275 -1.58 -2.38 -12.53
N VAL A 276 -1.75 -2.24 -13.84
CA VAL A 276 -2.58 -1.18 -14.43
C VAL A 276 -4.04 -1.21 -13.96
N ASP A 277 -4.52 -2.34 -13.46
CA ASP A 277 -5.84 -2.52 -12.86
C ASP A 277 -6.05 -1.68 -11.59
N ALA A 278 -5.00 -1.21 -10.95
CA ALA A 278 -5.10 -0.26 -9.85
C ALA A 278 -5.75 1.08 -10.30
N VAL A 279 -5.40 1.56 -11.49
CA VAL A 279 -5.90 2.84 -12.07
C VAL A 279 -6.98 2.60 -13.11
N GLY A 280 -6.83 1.54 -13.91
CA GLY A 280 -7.65 1.22 -15.08
C GLY A 280 -8.97 0.52 -14.81
N ARG A 281 -9.45 0.48 -13.58
CA ARG A 281 -10.68 -0.23 -13.21
C ARG A 281 -11.92 0.44 -13.80
N ARG A 282 -12.92 -0.40 -14.21
CA ARG A 282 -14.24 0.07 -14.67
C ARG A 282 -14.89 1.02 -13.68
N ARG A 283 -15.53 2.05 -14.21
CA ARG A 283 -16.27 3.05 -13.43
C ARG A 283 -17.43 2.37 -12.71
N GLY A 284 -17.49 2.48 -11.39
CA GLY A 284 -18.55 1.95 -10.55
C GLY A 284 -19.41 3.08 -9.98
N GLY A 285 -20.71 2.91 -9.93
CA GLY A 285 -21.66 3.92 -9.44
C GLY A 285 -21.65 4.10 -7.92
N GLY A 286 -20.56 4.55 -7.32
CA GLY A 286 -20.45 4.85 -5.89
C GLY A 286 -19.86 6.24 -5.65
N ASN A 287 -20.55 7.06 -4.85
CA ASN A 287 -20.19 8.45 -4.50
C ASN A 287 -19.16 8.51 -3.34
N PHE A 288 -17.93 8.05 -3.54
CA PHE A 288 -16.86 8.31 -2.56
C PHE A 288 -15.73 9.11 -3.20
N GLY A 289 -15.25 10.16 -2.52
CA GLY A 289 -14.26 11.11 -3.03
C GLY A 289 -12.94 10.49 -3.58
N GLY A 290 -12.56 9.29 -3.14
CA GLY A 290 -11.40 8.57 -3.68
C GLY A 290 -11.61 8.00 -5.09
N GLN A 291 -12.85 7.70 -5.51
CA GLN A 291 -13.17 7.25 -6.87
C GLN A 291 -13.01 8.35 -7.92
N SER A 292 -13.33 9.59 -7.56
CA SER A 292 -13.17 10.76 -8.46
C SER A 292 -11.72 10.96 -8.88
N GLU A 293 -10.76 10.79 -7.97
CA GLU A 293 -9.34 10.96 -8.28
C GLU A 293 -8.78 9.83 -9.14
N GLN A 294 -9.23 8.60 -8.91
CA GLN A 294 -8.89 7.46 -9.75
C GLN A 294 -9.43 7.64 -11.18
N GLU A 295 -10.66 8.12 -11.33
CA GLU A 295 -11.24 8.42 -12.63
C GLU A 295 -10.51 9.56 -13.37
N ASN A 296 -10.10 10.61 -12.64
CA ASN A 296 -9.30 11.70 -13.19
C ASN A 296 -7.94 11.19 -13.69
N THR A 297 -7.31 10.31 -12.93
CA THR A 297 -6.02 9.70 -13.30
C THR A 297 -6.18 8.79 -14.52
N LEU A 298 -7.24 7.97 -14.57
CA LEU A 298 -7.57 7.16 -15.74
C LEU A 298 -7.81 8.03 -16.98
N ASN A 299 -8.63 9.09 -16.86
CA ASN A 299 -8.89 10.00 -17.97
C ASN A 299 -7.59 10.66 -18.47
N GLN A 300 -6.69 11.08 -17.57
CA GLN A 300 -5.39 11.61 -17.96
C GLN A 300 -4.54 10.57 -18.69
N LEU A 301 -4.54 9.31 -18.23
CA LEU A 301 -3.86 8.21 -18.92
C LEU A 301 -4.38 8.03 -20.35
N LEU A 302 -5.71 8.04 -20.52
CA LEU A 302 -6.35 7.94 -21.85
C LEU A 302 -5.96 9.10 -22.77
N VAL A 303 -5.96 10.34 -22.25
CA VAL A 303 -5.56 11.54 -23.00
C VAL A 303 -4.09 11.47 -23.42
N GLU A 304 -3.19 11.06 -22.52
CA GLU A 304 -1.77 10.94 -22.86
C GLU A 304 -1.53 9.84 -23.90
N MET A 305 -2.24 8.72 -23.84
CA MET A 305 -2.14 7.65 -24.84
C MET A 305 -2.68 8.11 -26.21
N ASP A 306 -3.79 8.86 -26.24
CA ASP A 306 -4.33 9.41 -27.49
C ASP A 306 -3.37 10.45 -28.10
N GLY A 307 -2.68 11.23 -27.26
CA GLY A 307 -1.70 12.23 -27.65
C GLY A 307 -0.38 11.67 -28.22
N PHE A 308 -0.15 10.36 -28.15
CA PHE A 308 1.00 9.74 -28.81
C PHE A 308 0.75 9.63 -30.33
N ASN A 309 1.60 10.28 -31.10
CA ASN A 309 1.69 10.05 -32.54
C ASN A 309 2.61 8.85 -32.82
N THR A 310 2.34 8.10 -33.87
CA THR A 310 3.16 6.97 -34.35
C THR A 310 4.62 7.35 -34.61
N ALA A 311 4.92 8.65 -34.74
CA ALA A 311 6.27 9.19 -34.92
C ALA A 311 7.12 9.24 -33.65
N THR A 312 6.53 9.01 -32.45
CA THR A 312 7.27 9.16 -31.18
C THR A 312 8.13 7.95 -30.80
N ASN A 313 8.03 6.82 -31.50
CA ASN A 313 8.80 5.59 -31.26
C ASN A 313 8.78 5.14 -29.78
N VAL A 314 7.66 5.35 -29.09
CA VAL A 314 7.43 4.88 -27.72
C VAL A 314 6.40 3.76 -27.75
N VAL A 315 6.71 2.64 -27.12
CA VAL A 315 5.79 1.51 -26.93
C VAL A 315 5.34 1.47 -25.48
N VAL A 316 4.03 1.44 -25.25
CA VAL A 316 3.45 1.35 -23.91
C VAL A 316 3.02 -0.08 -23.64
N LEU A 317 3.62 -0.73 -22.65
CA LEU A 317 3.21 -2.05 -22.18
C LEU A 317 2.56 -1.91 -20.81
N ALA A 318 1.46 -2.62 -20.59
CA ALA A 318 0.79 -2.66 -19.30
C ALA A 318 0.71 -4.10 -18.78
N GLY A 319 0.93 -4.30 -17.48
CA GLY A 319 0.76 -5.59 -16.80
C GLY A 319 -0.52 -5.61 -15.96
N THR A 320 -1.30 -6.68 -16.04
CA THR A 320 -2.46 -6.90 -15.15
C THR A 320 -2.66 -8.37 -14.82
N ASN A 321 -3.14 -8.65 -13.62
CA ASN A 321 -3.59 -9.97 -13.23
C ASN A 321 -5.09 -10.17 -13.48
N ARG A 322 -5.84 -9.08 -13.74
CA ARG A 322 -7.29 -9.07 -13.84
C ARG A 322 -7.78 -8.25 -15.03
N PRO A 323 -7.66 -8.79 -16.25
CA PRO A 323 -8.08 -8.07 -17.45
C PRO A 323 -9.60 -7.81 -17.50
N ASP A 324 -10.41 -8.61 -16.78
CA ASP A 324 -11.85 -8.52 -16.68
C ASP A 324 -12.37 -7.22 -16.04
N ILE A 325 -11.57 -6.61 -15.15
CA ILE A 325 -11.97 -5.39 -14.45
C ILE A 325 -11.52 -4.09 -15.14
N LEU A 326 -10.70 -4.19 -16.21
CA LEU A 326 -10.21 -3.02 -16.93
C LEU A 326 -11.35 -2.26 -17.63
N ASP A 327 -11.23 -0.93 -17.67
CA ASP A 327 -12.15 -0.07 -18.41
C ASP A 327 -12.01 -0.36 -19.92
N PRO A 328 -13.11 -0.65 -20.63
CA PRO A 328 -13.08 -0.89 -22.08
C PRO A 328 -12.46 0.25 -22.89
N ALA A 329 -12.46 1.47 -22.35
CA ALA A 329 -11.84 2.61 -23.01
C ALA A 329 -10.32 2.46 -23.17
N LEU A 330 -9.65 1.72 -22.29
CA LEU A 330 -8.22 1.42 -22.41
C LEU A 330 -7.92 0.48 -23.60
N MET A 331 -8.86 -0.43 -23.90
CA MET A 331 -8.68 -1.47 -24.93
C MET A 331 -9.12 -1.00 -26.34
N ARG A 332 -9.44 0.31 -26.49
CA ARG A 332 -9.81 0.84 -27.81
C ARG A 332 -8.58 0.94 -28.72
N PRO A 333 -8.75 0.72 -30.06
CA PRO A 333 -7.71 0.92 -31.03
C PRO A 333 -7.08 2.32 -30.91
N GLY A 334 -5.75 2.39 -30.99
CA GLY A 334 -4.97 3.61 -30.78
C GLY A 334 -4.52 3.82 -29.34
N ARG A 335 -4.81 2.90 -28.42
CA ARG A 335 -4.36 2.85 -27.01
C ARG A 335 -3.64 1.54 -26.75
N PHE A 336 -4.29 0.60 -26.03
CA PHE A 336 -3.77 -0.78 -25.95
C PHE A 336 -4.42 -1.61 -27.07
N ASP A 337 -3.75 -1.64 -28.19
CA ASP A 337 -4.28 -2.28 -29.41
C ASP A 337 -4.28 -3.80 -29.33
N ARG A 338 -3.48 -4.38 -28.43
CA ARG A 338 -3.32 -5.82 -28.27
C ARG A 338 -3.43 -6.24 -26.81
N GLN A 339 -4.00 -7.41 -26.62
CA GLN A 339 -4.02 -8.11 -25.34
C GLN A 339 -3.28 -9.44 -25.51
N ILE A 340 -2.15 -9.56 -24.82
CA ILE A 340 -1.28 -10.74 -24.84
C ILE A 340 -1.51 -11.50 -23.55
N TYR A 341 -2.04 -12.71 -23.66
CA TYR A 341 -2.30 -13.56 -22.50
C TYR A 341 -1.08 -14.45 -22.21
N ILE A 342 -0.60 -14.38 -20.96
CA ILE A 342 0.51 -15.18 -20.47
C ILE A 342 -0.05 -16.12 -19.39
N GLY A 343 -0.41 -17.33 -19.80
CA GLY A 343 -0.93 -18.36 -18.92
C GLY A 343 0.15 -19.08 -18.10
N PRO A 344 -0.28 -19.98 -17.21
CA PRO A 344 0.65 -20.93 -16.59
C PRO A 344 1.34 -21.77 -17.67
N PRO A 345 2.65 -22.03 -17.52
CA PRO A 345 3.41 -22.77 -18.52
C PRO A 345 3.01 -24.25 -18.54
N ASP A 346 2.98 -24.85 -19.75
CA ASP A 346 2.85 -26.28 -19.96
C ASP A 346 4.09 -27.04 -19.46
N ILE A 347 4.08 -28.37 -19.51
CA ILE A 347 5.20 -29.20 -19.03
C ILE A 347 6.52 -28.88 -19.75
N LYS A 348 6.48 -28.56 -21.05
CA LYS A 348 7.67 -28.19 -21.84
C LYS A 348 8.16 -26.80 -21.45
N GLY A 349 7.24 -25.87 -21.26
CA GLY A 349 7.52 -24.53 -20.78
C GLY A 349 8.16 -24.54 -19.38
N ARG A 350 7.59 -25.32 -18.43
CA ARG A 350 8.17 -25.50 -17.10
C ARG A 350 9.59 -26.06 -17.17
N ALA A 351 9.81 -27.10 -18.00
CA ALA A 351 11.16 -27.65 -18.20
C ALA A 351 12.14 -26.59 -18.72
N SER A 352 11.71 -25.75 -19.65
CA SER A 352 12.52 -24.65 -20.17
C SER A 352 12.81 -23.58 -19.10
N ILE A 353 11.82 -23.25 -18.25
CA ILE A 353 12.00 -22.32 -17.12
C ILE A 353 12.99 -22.92 -16.11
N PHE A 354 12.84 -24.20 -15.75
CA PHE A 354 13.82 -24.86 -14.88
C PHE A 354 15.24 -24.79 -15.45
N LYS A 355 15.44 -25.03 -16.76
CA LYS A 355 16.76 -24.88 -17.39
C LYS A 355 17.38 -23.52 -17.22
N VAL A 356 16.56 -22.45 -17.29
CA VAL A 356 17.03 -21.07 -17.06
C VAL A 356 17.52 -20.91 -15.63
N HIS A 357 16.70 -21.31 -14.63
CA HIS A 357 17.06 -21.16 -13.22
C HIS A 357 18.19 -22.10 -12.77
N LEU A 358 18.30 -23.29 -13.35
CA LEU A 358 19.39 -24.24 -13.06
C LEU A 358 20.77 -23.77 -13.55
N ARG A 359 20.85 -22.79 -14.48
CA ARG A 359 22.14 -22.23 -14.95
C ARG A 359 22.93 -21.55 -13.84
N VAL A 360 22.21 -20.90 -12.90
CA VAL A 360 22.83 -20.13 -11.81
C VAL A 360 23.24 -21.01 -10.63
N LEU A 361 22.67 -22.23 -10.53
CA LEU A 361 22.91 -23.13 -9.41
C LEU A 361 24.16 -24.03 -9.63
N LYS A 362 24.91 -24.25 -8.55
CA LYS A 362 25.98 -25.22 -8.52
C LYS A 362 25.39 -26.61 -8.28
N LEU A 363 25.14 -27.32 -9.39
CA LEU A 363 24.59 -28.68 -9.37
C LEU A 363 25.69 -29.72 -9.19
N ASP A 364 25.29 -30.91 -8.74
CA ASP A 364 26.16 -32.07 -8.68
C ASP A 364 26.65 -32.42 -10.12
N PRO A 365 27.97 -32.58 -10.36
CA PRO A 365 28.51 -32.88 -11.68
C PRO A 365 27.98 -34.15 -12.32
N SER A 366 27.48 -35.09 -11.51
CA SER A 366 26.93 -36.37 -12.01
C SER A 366 25.52 -36.23 -12.62
N MET A 367 24.86 -35.05 -12.47
CA MET A 367 23.47 -34.86 -12.89
C MET A 367 23.36 -34.24 -14.28
N ASP A 368 22.57 -34.87 -15.14
CA ASP A 368 22.14 -34.26 -16.39
C ASP A 368 21.07 -33.17 -16.11
N LYS A 369 21.42 -31.91 -16.45
CA LYS A 369 20.54 -30.75 -16.26
C LYS A 369 19.23 -30.88 -17.01
N ASP A 370 19.25 -31.49 -18.19
CA ASP A 370 18.06 -31.64 -19.04
C ASP A 370 17.12 -32.70 -18.52
N ALA A 371 17.65 -33.81 -18.04
CA ALA A 371 16.86 -34.86 -17.40
C ALA A 371 16.26 -34.38 -16.09
N LEU A 372 17.05 -33.64 -15.28
CA LEU A 372 16.57 -33.03 -14.03
C LEU A 372 15.43 -32.04 -14.29
N ALA A 373 15.61 -31.13 -15.27
CA ALA A 373 14.59 -30.13 -15.62
C ALA A 373 13.26 -30.80 -16.04
N ARG A 374 13.32 -31.86 -16.86
CA ARG A 374 12.13 -32.63 -17.26
C ARG A 374 11.47 -33.32 -16.05
N LYS A 375 12.27 -33.96 -15.19
CA LYS A 375 11.75 -34.60 -13.96
C LYS A 375 11.05 -33.62 -13.05
N MET A 376 11.65 -32.44 -12.81
CA MET A 376 11.07 -31.40 -11.96
C MET A 376 9.80 -30.79 -12.58
N ALA A 377 9.81 -30.56 -13.90
CA ALA A 377 8.63 -30.08 -14.61
C ALA A 377 7.44 -31.04 -14.52
N ALA A 378 7.69 -32.35 -14.58
CA ALA A 378 6.65 -33.36 -14.39
C ALA A 378 6.13 -33.38 -12.95
N ALA A 379 7.00 -33.11 -11.94
CA ALA A 379 6.62 -33.12 -10.53
C ALA A 379 5.92 -31.81 -10.06
N THR A 380 5.87 -30.78 -10.91
CA THR A 380 5.34 -29.45 -10.55
C THR A 380 4.19 -28.98 -11.48
N PRO A 381 3.08 -29.73 -11.57
CA PRO A 381 1.95 -29.33 -12.41
C PRO A 381 1.34 -28.04 -11.87
N GLY A 382 0.94 -27.12 -12.77
CA GLY A 382 0.30 -25.86 -12.44
C GLY A 382 1.23 -24.78 -11.82
N PHE A 383 2.54 -25.05 -11.69
CA PHE A 383 3.47 -24.07 -11.17
C PHE A 383 3.73 -22.96 -12.19
N THR A 384 3.79 -21.74 -11.69
CA THR A 384 4.19 -20.56 -12.44
C THR A 384 5.71 -20.41 -12.48
N GLY A 385 6.20 -19.48 -13.29
CA GLY A 385 7.64 -19.16 -13.31
C GLY A 385 8.20 -18.71 -11.97
N ALA A 386 7.40 -17.97 -11.19
CA ALA A 386 7.78 -17.54 -9.83
C ALA A 386 7.87 -18.72 -8.85
N ASP A 387 6.94 -19.69 -8.94
CA ASP A 387 6.99 -20.89 -8.10
C ASP A 387 8.23 -21.74 -8.42
N ILE A 388 8.55 -21.89 -9.70
CA ILE A 388 9.74 -22.60 -10.16
C ILE A 388 11.03 -21.92 -9.66
N ALA A 389 11.11 -20.59 -9.76
CA ALA A 389 12.23 -19.83 -9.23
C ALA A 389 12.36 -20.05 -7.71
N ASN A 390 11.24 -20.05 -6.99
CA ASN A 390 11.20 -20.32 -5.55
C ASN A 390 11.69 -21.74 -5.23
N VAL A 391 11.24 -22.77 -5.96
CA VAL A 391 11.72 -24.15 -5.80
C VAL A 391 13.23 -24.24 -5.99
N CYS A 392 13.77 -23.60 -7.03
CA CYS A 392 15.21 -23.58 -7.28
C CYS A 392 15.99 -22.92 -6.16
N ASN A 393 15.51 -21.80 -5.64
CA ASN A 393 16.11 -21.10 -4.52
C ASN A 393 16.02 -21.93 -3.22
N GLU A 394 14.85 -22.52 -2.92
CA GLU A 394 14.67 -23.40 -1.76
C GLU A 394 15.57 -24.62 -1.80
N ALA A 395 15.77 -25.23 -2.97
CA ALA A 395 16.70 -26.36 -3.13
C ALA A 395 18.14 -25.96 -2.77
N ALA A 396 18.57 -24.76 -3.20
CA ALA A 396 19.89 -24.24 -2.83
C ALA A 396 20.00 -23.96 -1.32
N LEU A 397 18.95 -23.38 -0.70
CA LEU A 397 18.91 -23.13 0.74
C LEU A 397 18.94 -24.43 1.55
N ILE A 398 18.24 -25.48 1.09
CA ILE A 398 18.25 -26.80 1.73
C ILE A 398 19.65 -27.43 1.62
N ALA A 399 20.30 -27.36 0.45
CA ALA A 399 21.66 -27.85 0.25
C ALA A 399 22.65 -27.12 1.18
N ALA A 400 22.55 -25.79 1.28
CA ALA A 400 23.39 -25.00 2.17
C ALA A 400 23.17 -25.35 3.65
N ARG A 401 21.91 -25.57 4.08
CA ARG A 401 21.59 -25.98 5.45
C ARG A 401 22.20 -27.32 5.83
N HIS A 402 22.30 -28.24 4.87
CA HIS A 402 22.92 -29.54 5.07
C HIS A 402 24.44 -29.51 4.80
N LEU A 403 25.04 -28.34 4.65
CA LEU A 403 26.47 -28.14 4.38
C LEU A 403 26.98 -28.90 3.15
N ASN A 404 26.12 -29.12 2.14
CA ASN A 404 26.50 -29.79 0.90
C ASN A 404 27.16 -28.80 -0.05
N ALA A 405 28.23 -29.26 -0.75
CA ALA A 405 28.95 -28.42 -1.70
C ALA A 405 28.22 -28.18 -3.03
N SER A 406 27.17 -28.96 -3.32
CA SER A 406 26.35 -28.90 -4.54
C SER A 406 24.89 -29.27 -4.27
N VAL A 407 24.02 -28.83 -5.18
CA VAL A 407 22.59 -29.12 -5.10
C VAL A 407 22.30 -30.44 -5.81
N SER A 408 21.70 -31.41 -5.12
CA SER A 408 21.31 -32.72 -5.64
C SER A 408 19.79 -32.82 -5.91
N ALA A 409 19.37 -33.86 -6.64
CA ALA A 409 17.94 -34.12 -6.93
C ALA A 409 17.07 -34.22 -5.67
N LYS A 410 17.62 -34.78 -4.58
CA LYS A 410 16.93 -34.87 -3.30
C LYS A 410 16.57 -33.49 -2.71
N HIS A 411 17.44 -32.49 -2.90
CA HIS A 411 17.17 -31.14 -2.42
C HIS A 411 16.01 -30.50 -3.19
N PHE A 412 15.91 -30.77 -4.49
CA PHE A 412 14.75 -30.29 -5.29
C PHE A 412 13.45 -30.98 -4.89
N GLU A 413 13.47 -32.29 -4.62
CA GLU A 413 12.29 -33.02 -4.13
C GLU A 413 11.81 -32.42 -2.80
N GLN A 414 12.73 -32.19 -1.87
CA GLN A 414 12.41 -31.54 -0.57
C GLN A 414 11.92 -30.10 -0.75
N ALA A 415 12.47 -29.36 -1.71
CA ALA A 415 12.05 -28.00 -2.02
C ALA A 415 10.63 -27.98 -2.57
N ILE A 416 10.30 -28.88 -3.50
CA ILE A 416 8.93 -29.03 -4.05
C ILE A 416 7.95 -29.33 -2.91
N GLU A 417 8.27 -30.30 -2.05
CA GLU A 417 7.44 -30.64 -0.90
C GLU A 417 7.22 -29.44 0.03
N ARG A 418 8.28 -28.66 0.25
CA ARG A 418 8.21 -27.45 1.08
C ARG A 418 7.36 -26.35 0.47
N VAL A 419 7.42 -26.16 -0.84
CA VAL A 419 6.63 -25.15 -1.56
C VAL A 419 5.15 -25.54 -1.60
N ILE A 420 4.84 -26.82 -1.83
CA ILE A 420 3.46 -27.33 -1.88
C ILE A 420 2.84 -27.43 -0.49
N GLY A 421 3.50 -28.14 0.44
CA GLY A 421 2.96 -28.49 1.74
C GLY A 421 3.35 -27.57 2.88
N GLY A 422 4.32 -26.66 2.66
CA GLY A 422 4.90 -25.83 3.71
C GLY A 422 6.01 -26.50 4.50
N LEU A 423 6.46 -25.83 5.56
CA LEU A 423 7.50 -26.32 6.46
C LEU A 423 7.03 -27.56 7.25
N GLU A 424 7.90 -28.57 7.30
CA GLU A 424 7.69 -29.74 8.14
C GLU A 424 7.77 -29.36 9.63
N LYS A 425 6.72 -29.71 10.39
CA LYS A 425 6.63 -29.44 11.82
C LYS A 425 7.18 -30.59 12.63
N LYS A 426 8.50 -30.66 12.78
CA LYS A 426 9.20 -31.72 13.52
C LYS A 426 8.87 -31.75 15.02
N THR A 427 8.48 -30.60 15.57
CA THR A 427 8.18 -30.44 17.00
C THR A 427 6.72 -30.72 17.36
N GLN A 428 5.83 -30.83 16.37
CA GLN A 428 4.42 -31.10 16.61
C GLN A 428 4.24 -32.62 16.88
N VAL A 429 4.07 -32.98 18.14
CA VAL A 429 3.73 -34.34 18.54
C VAL A 429 2.21 -34.50 18.42
N LEU A 430 1.77 -35.25 17.42
CA LEU A 430 0.36 -35.66 17.30
C LEU A 430 0.07 -36.78 18.32
N HIS A 431 -1.10 -36.69 18.94
CA HIS A 431 -1.60 -37.78 19.77
C HIS A 431 -1.75 -39.06 18.91
N LEU A 432 -1.54 -40.23 19.48
CA LEU A 432 -1.59 -41.48 18.71
C LEU A 432 -2.93 -41.66 17.99
N THR A 433 -4.03 -41.29 18.63
CA THR A 433 -5.38 -41.30 18.04
C THR A 433 -5.52 -40.36 16.86
N GLU A 434 -5.00 -39.13 16.97
CA GLU A 434 -5.01 -38.14 15.87
C GLU A 434 -4.16 -38.62 14.70
N LYS A 435 -2.96 -39.13 15.00
CA LYS A 435 -2.06 -39.68 13.97
C LYS A 435 -2.70 -40.84 13.21
N THR A 436 -3.43 -41.72 13.92
CA THR A 436 -4.17 -42.81 13.31
C THR A 436 -5.30 -42.29 12.45
N THR A 437 -6.08 -41.33 12.92
CA THR A 437 -7.17 -40.71 12.14
C THR A 437 -6.65 -40.06 10.86
N VAL A 438 -5.56 -39.28 10.93
CA VAL A 438 -4.94 -38.68 9.77
C VAL A 438 -4.43 -39.73 8.79
N ALA A 439 -3.84 -40.82 9.28
CA ALA A 439 -3.37 -41.90 8.42
C ALA A 439 -4.51 -42.58 7.63
N TYR A 440 -5.63 -42.83 8.26
CA TYR A 440 -6.81 -43.40 7.58
C TYR A 440 -7.44 -42.38 6.63
N HIS A 441 -7.49 -41.12 7.00
CA HIS A 441 -7.97 -40.02 6.12
C HIS A 441 -7.18 -39.96 4.82
N GLU A 442 -5.85 -39.82 4.91
CA GLU A 442 -4.98 -39.75 3.75
C GLU A 442 -4.96 -41.04 2.94
N ALA A 443 -5.04 -42.21 3.61
CA ALA A 443 -5.20 -43.49 2.95
C ALA A 443 -6.54 -43.59 2.19
N GLY A 444 -7.60 -43.01 2.73
CA GLY A 444 -8.91 -42.94 2.07
C GLY A 444 -8.83 -42.18 0.73
N HIS A 445 -8.21 -41.02 0.69
CA HIS A 445 -7.93 -40.31 -0.53
C HIS A 445 -7.12 -41.15 -1.52
N ALA A 446 -6.08 -41.80 -1.04
CA ALA A 446 -5.19 -42.62 -1.86
C ALA A 446 -5.91 -43.83 -2.48
N VAL A 447 -6.70 -44.58 -1.68
CA VAL A 447 -7.41 -45.76 -2.14
C VAL A 447 -8.49 -45.38 -3.15
N VAL A 448 -9.31 -44.37 -2.87
CA VAL A 448 -10.35 -43.92 -3.79
C VAL A 448 -9.72 -43.46 -5.11
N GLY A 449 -8.66 -42.63 -5.04
CA GLY A 449 -7.98 -42.18 -6.25
C GLY A 449 -7.32 -43.30 -7.05
N TRP A 450 -6.89 -44.39 -6.40
CA TRP A 450 -6.27 -45.54 -7.08
C TRP A 450 -7.28 -46.36 -7.89
N PHE A 451 -8.49 -46.54 -7.38
CA PHE A 451 -9.51 -47.40 -8.01
C PHE A 451 -10.43 -46.67 -8.99
N LEU A 452 -10.47 -45.34 -8.98
CA LEU A 452 -11.27 -44.57 -9.91
C LEU A 452 -10.57 -44.43 -11.26
N GLN A 453 -11.32 -44.66 -12.35
CA GLN A 453 -10.79 -44.72 -13.72
C GLN A 453 -10.26 -43.37 -14.21
N HIS A 454 -10.91 -42.29 -13.82
CA HIS A 454 -10.60 -40.94 -14.31
C HIS A 454 -9.91 -40.06 -13.27
N ALA A 455 -9.62 -40.60 -12.08
CA ALA A 455 -8.89 -39.87 -11.05
C ALA A 455 -7.44 -39.58 -11.49
N ASP A 456 -6.89 -38.49 -10.95
CA ASP A 456 -5.50 -38.13 -11.18
C ASP A 456 -4.55 -39.14 -10.51
N PRO A 457 -3.45 -39.55 -11.16
CA PRO A 457 -2.50 -40.50 -10.57
C PRO A 457 -1.91 -40.01 -9.26
N LEU A 458 -1.90 -40.86 -8.25
CA LEU A 458 -1.31 -40.57 -6.95
C LEU A 458 0.22 -40.59 -7.05
N LEU A 459 0.86 -39.50 -6.62
CA LEU A 459 2.30 -39.37 -6.61
C LEU A 459 2.88 -39.73 -5.23
N LYS A 460 2.29 -39.21 -4.16
CA LYS A 460 2.78 -39.35 -2.79
C LYS A 460 1.69 -39.13 -1.77
N VAL A 461 1.76 -39.87 -0.66
CA VAL A 461 0.95 -39.64 0.55
C VAL A 461 1.89 -39.41 1.73
N SER A 462 1.56 -38.48 2.61
CA SER A 462 2.34 -38.21 3.81
C SER A 462 1.44 -37.86 4.99
N ILE A 463 1.77 -38.40 6.15
CA ILE A 463 1.14 -38.09 7.43
C ILE A 463 1.99 -37.15 8.28
N ILE A 464 3.04 -36.60 7.71
CA ILE A 464 3.91 -35.64 8.38
C ILE A 464 3.25 -34.28 8.34
N PRO A 465 2.99 -33.62 9.50
CA PRO A 465 2.37 -32.30 9.54
C PRO A 465 3.21 -31.26 8.82
N ARG A 466 2.58 -30.52 7.89
CA ARG A 466 3.21 -29.44 7.15
C ARG A 466 2.27 -28.24 7.09
N GLY A 467 2.79 -27.04 7.29
CA GLY A 467 2.01 -25.80 7.22
C GLY A 467 0.75 -25.85 8.11
N LYS A 468 -0.44 -25.84 7.50
CA LYS A 468 -1.74 -25.96 8.18
C LYS A 468 -2.29 -27.39 8.16
N GLY A 469 -1.76 -28.29 7.32
CA GLY A 469 -2.21 -29.66 7.15
C GLY A 469 -1.54 -30.62 8.12
N LEU A 470 -2.29 -31.60 8.58
CA LEU A 470 -1.78 -32.70 9.41
C LEU A 470 -1.24 -33.85 8.55
N GLY A 471 -1.67 -33.94 7.31
CA GLY A 471 -1.21 -34.83 6.26
C GLY A 471 -1.49 -34.24 4.89
N TYR A 472 -1.05 -34.87 3.82
CA TYR A 472 -1.42 -34.50 2.47
C TYR A 472 -1.22 -35.66 1.48
N ALA A 473 -2.09 -35.73 0.48
CA ALA A 473 -1.95 -36.57 -0.70
C ALA A 473 -1.62 -35.68 -1.91
N GLN A 474 -0.55 -36.01 -2.62
CA GLN A 474 -0.13 -35.31 -3.83
C GLN A 474 -0.51 -36.14 -5.05
N TYR A 475 -1.24 -35.50 -5.96
CA TYR A 475 -1.65 -36.10 -7.22
C TYR A 475 -0.91 -35.41 -8.36
N LEU A 476 -0.81 -36.10 -9.51
CA LEU A 476 -0.27 -35.57 -10.75
C LEU A 476 -1.44 -35.26 -11.69
N PRO A 477 -2.02 -34.03 -11.64
CA PRO A 477 -3.14 -33.70 -12.51
C PRO A 477 -2.70 -33.76 -13.97
N ARG A 478 -3.57 -34.32 -14.81
CA ARG A 478 -3.39 -34.30 -16.27
C ARG A 478 -3.55 -32.85 -16.75
N GLU A 479 -2.72 -32.41 -17.69
CA GLU A 479 -2.88 -31.09 -18.33
C GLU A 479 -4.03 -31.13 -19.32
N GLN A 480 -5.27 -31.00 -18.82
CA GLN A 480 -6.49 -30.95 -19.58
C GLN A 480 -7.22 -29.65 -19.29
N TYR A 481 -7.76 -29.04 -20.35
CA TYR A 481 -8.58 -27.84 -20.25
C TYR A 481 -10.08 -28.14 -20.18
N LEU A 482 -10.48 -29.31 -20.67
CA LEU A 482 -11.89 -29.75 -20.70
C LEU A 482 -12.01 -31.03 -19.89
N TYR A 483 -12.93 -31.05 -18.94
CA TYR A 483 -13.24 -32.22 -18.13
C TYR A 483 -14.61 -32.76 -18.50
N SER A 484 -14.74 -34.09 -18.66
CA SER A 484 -16.03 -34.74 -18.78
C SER A 484 -16.73 -34.79 -17.41
N ARG A 485 -18.05 -35.03 -17.41
CA ARG A 485 -18.83 -35.16 -16.20
C ARG A 485 -18.28 -36.28 -15.29
N GLU A 486 -17.89 -37.38 -15.89
CA GLU A 486 -17.33 -38.55 -15.20
C GLU A 486 -15.98 -38.20 -14.53
N GLN A 487 -15.12 -37.45 -15.20
CA GLN A 487 -13.86 -37.00 -14.66
C GLN A 487 -14.04 -36.06 -13.46
N LEU A 488 -14.98 -35.13 -13.54
CA LEU A 488 -15.30 -34.24 -12.42
C LEU A 488 -15.90 -35.02 -11.25
N PHE A 489 -16.77 -36.01 -11.55
CA PHE A 489 -17.36 -36.85 -10.52
C PHE A 489 -16.30 -37.68 -9.79
N ASP A 490 -15.41 -38.36 -10.52
CA ASP A 490 -14.30 -39.15 -9.95
C ASP A 490 -13.39 -38.26 -9.10
N ARG A 491 -13.11 -37.05 -9.56
CA ARG A 491 -12.32 -36.08 -8.81
C ARG A 491 -12.98 -35.65 -7.50
N MET A 492 -14.29 -35.41 -7.49
CA MET A 492 -15.06 -35.11 -6.27
C MET A 492 -15.04 -36.32 -5.31
N CYS A 493 -15.24 -37.53 -5.83
CA CYS A 493 -15.17 -38.74 -5.02
C CYS A 493 -13.79 -38.91 -4.36
N MET A 494 -12.73 -38.70 -5.10
CA MET A 494 -11.36 -38.74 -4.58
C MET A 494 -11.15 -37.73 -3.45
N MET A 495 -11.65 -36.50 -3.59
CA MET A 495 -11.54 -35.47 -2.56
C MET A 495 -12.36 -35.78 -1.30
N LEU A 496 -13.44 -36.56 -1.41
CA LEU A 496 -14.26 -36.99 -0.27
C LEU A 496 -13.76 -38.28 0.38
N GLY A 497 -12.83 -38.99 -0.24
CA GLY A 497 -12.32 -40.29 0.20
C GLY A 497 -11.82 -40.31 1.64
N GLY A 498 -11.12 -39.27 2.08
CA GLY A 498 -10.63 -39.13 3.43
C GLY A 498 -11.74 -39.07 4.47
N ARG A 499 -12.78 -38.25 4.22
CA ARG A 499 -13.95 -38.15 5.11
C ARG A 499 -14.75 -39.44 5.21
N VAL A 500 -14.91 -40.12 4.09
CA VAL A 500 -15.59 -41.43 4.07
C VAL A 500 -14.81 -42.49 4.85
N ALA A 501 -13.49 -42.49 4.74
CA ALA A 501 -12.64 -43.39 5.53
C ALA A 501 -12.78 -43.12 7.02
N GLU A 502 -12.77 -41.85 7.47
CA GLU A 502 -13.03 -41.54 8.88
C GLU A 502 -14.38 -42.03 9.34
N GLN A 503 -15.44 -41.88 8.57
CA GLN A 503 -16.77 -42.33 8.91
C GLN A 503 -16.88 -43.85 9.02
N LEU A 504 -16.24 -44.56 8.09
CA LEU A 504 -16.27 -46.05 8.08
C LEU A 504 -15.52 -46.66 9.25
N PHE A 505 -14.35 -46.12 9.60
CA PHE A 505 -13.50 -46.74 10.61
C PHE A 505 -13.68 -46.18 12.02
N PHE A 506 -14.03 -44.89 12.14
CA PHE A 506 -14.13 -44.24 13.44
C PHE A 506 -15.55 -43.80 13.82
N HIS A 507 -16.52 -43.93 12.89
CA HIS A 507 -17.91 -43.45 13.06
C HIS A 507 -17.99 -41.94 13.41
N ARG A 508 -16.96 -41.21 13.13
CA ARG A 508 -16.83 -39.77 13.37
C ARG A 508 -16.18 -39.11 12.17
N ILE A 509 -16.60 -37.88 11.86
CA ILE A 509 -16.01 -37.07 10.84
C ILE A 509 -15.32 -35.90 11.53
N THR A 510 -14.03 -35.70 11.27
CA THR A 510 -13.29 -34.57 11.79
C THR A 510 -13.35 -33.36 10.84
N THR A 511 -12.63 -32.30 11.15
CA THR A 511 -12.74 -30.98 10.54
C THR A 511 -12.21 -30.82 9.11
N GLY A 512 -12.20 -31.82 8.25
CA GLY A 512 -11.76 -31.73 6.84
C GLY A 512 -12.51 -30.66 5.99
N ALA A 513 -12.52 -29.40 6.45
CA ALA A 513 -13.21 -28.30 5.78
C ALA A 513 -12.58 -27.94 4.43
N ASP A 514 -11.28 -28.21 4.26
CA ASP A 514 -10.57 -27.89 3.02
C ASP A 514 -10.98 -28.83 1.88
N ASP A 515 -11.31 -30.08 2.18
CA ASP A 515 -11.80 -31.03 1.18
C ASP A 515 -13.15 -30.62 0.64
N LEU A 516 -14.07 -30.16 1.50
CA LEU A 516 -15.37 -29.63 1.07
C LEU A 516 -15.22 -28.38 0.21
N LYS A 517 -14.28 -27.49 0.53
CA LYS A 517 -14.01 -26.32 -0.32
C LYS A 517 -13.53 -26.71 -1.71
N LYS A 518 -12.62 -27.69 -1.78
CA LYS A 518 -12.11 -28.19 -3.07
C LYS A 518 -13.23 -28.83 -3.89
N VAL A 519 -14.11 -29.60 -3.26
CA VAL A 519 -15.29 -30.19 -3.93
C VAL A 519 -16.23 -29.12 -4.44
N THR A 520 -16.49 -28.06 -3.65
CA THR A 520 -17.37 -26.96 -4.10
C THR A 520 -16.78 -26.14 -5.24
N GLN A 521 -15.45 -26.12 -5.37
CA GLN A 521 -14.74 -25.40 -6.44
C GLN A 521 -14.60 -26.24 -7.73
N SER A 522 -14.79 -27.56 -7.66
CA SER A 522 -14.76 -28.48 -8.81
C SER A 522 -16.10 -28.59 -9.49
#